data_5b653442d9841a8695065e24f9100732
#
_entry.id   5b653442d9841a8695065e24f9100732
#
_cell.length_a   1.000
_cell.length_b   1.000
_cell.length_c   1.000
_cell.angle_alpha   90.00
_cell.angle_beta   90.00
_cell.angle_gamma   90.00
#
_symmetry.space_group_name_H-M   'P 1'
#
loop_
_entity.id
_entity.type
_entity.pdbx_description
1 polymer ?
#
loop_
_entity_poly.entity_id
_entity_poly.type
_entity_poly.pdbx_seq_one_letter_code
_entity_poly.pdbx_strand_id
1 'polypeptide(L)'
;MRRFLVIALIAATCQQCSYSQSSSNSNKMDSTEKKSAENLNPVYSKTDTSKVVKTEEEWKKILPKDVYYVARQKGTERPWTSKYENFYEKGTYYCAACGNPLFKSETKFDSGCGWPSFYEPISKGSIIYTPDNTHGMTRTETQCGRCKAHLGHVFEDGPPPTGLRFCINGVVLDFATAQEAEKKYIEKKD
;
A
#
# COMPACT_ATOMS: atom_id res chain seq x y z
N MET A 1 -5.93 -84.74 12.76
CA MET A 1 -4.65 -84.09 13.00
C MET A 1 -4.91 -82.74 13.67
N ARG A 2 -4.68 -82.70 14.96
CA ARG A 2 -4.95 -81.56 15.83
C ARG A 2 -3.68 -80.62 15.79
N ARG A 3 -3.87 -79.36 15.43
CA ARG A 3 -2.81 -78.32 15.58
C ARG A 3 -3.25 -77.42 16.74
N PHE A 4 -2.43 -77.39 17.78
CA PHE A 4 -2.57 -76.51 18.93
C PHE A 4 -2.16 -75.07 18.57
N LEU A 5 -3.02 -74.14 18.92
CA LEU A 5 -2.72 -72.70 18.82
C LEU A 5 -2.18 -72.25 20.19
N VAL A 6 -0.95 -71.78 20.23
CA VAL A 6 -0.34 -71.17 21.42
C VAL A 6 -0.63 -69.69 21.37
N ILE A 7 -1.37 -69.20 22.34
CA ILE A 7 -1.62 -67.75 22.52
C ILE A 7 -0.57 -67.21 23.48
N ALA A 8 0.31 -66.36 22.98
CA ALA A 8 1.27 -65.61 23.81
C ALA A 8 0.63 -64.28 24.24
N LEU A 9 0.38 -64.12 25.54
CA LEU A 9 0.00 -62.85 26.15
C LEU A 9 1.25 -61.96 26.25
N ILE A 10 1.24 -60.83 25.56
CA ILE A 10 2.24 -59.78 25.78
C ILE A 10 1.58 -58.71 26.66
N ALA A 11 2.08 -58.60 27.90
CA ALA A 11 1.70 -57.52 28.82
C ALA A 11 2.34 -56.21 28.37
N ALA A 12 1.54 -55.25 27.95
CA ALA A 12 1.96 -53.88 27.63
C ALA A 12 1.99 -53.03 28.90
N THR A 13 3.19 -52.68 29.38
CA THR A 13 3.40 -51.71 30.46
C THR A 13 3.12 -50.29 29.94
N CYS A 14 2.09 -49.68 30.49
CA CYS A 14 1.70 -48.30 30.22
C CYS A 14 2.70 -47.36 30.94
N GLN A 15 3.57 -46.72 30.17
CA GLN A 15 4.49 -45.70 30.66
C GLN A 15 3.77 -44.35 30.52
N GLN A 16 3.38 -43.75 31.65
CA GLN A 16 2.77 -42.44 31.71
C GLN A 16 3.80 -41.37 31.31
N CYS A 17 3.71 -40.81 30.13
CA CYS A 17 4.38 -39.56 29.76
C CYS A 17 3.61 -38.39 30.34
N SER A 18 4.17 -37.73 31.31
CA SER A 18 3.73 -36.45 31.87
C SER A 18 3.81 -35.39 30.80
N TYR A 19 2.65 -34.92 30.28
CA TYR A 19 2.56 -33.82 29.34
C TYR A 19 2.64 -32.51 30.11
N SER A 20 3.78 -31.86 30.04
CA SER A 20 4.02 -30.49 30.53
C SER A 20 3.22 -29.53 29.70
N GLN A 21 2.17 -28.92 30.25
CA GLN A 21 1.48 -27.80 29.63
C GLN A 21 2.40 -26.58 29.55
N SER A 22 2.93 -26.32 28.38
CA SER A 22 3.55 -25.05 28.04
C SER A 22 2.42 -24.03 27.79
N SER A 23 2.26 -23.10 28.73
CA SER A 23 1.37 -21.96 28.61
C SER A 23 1.78 -21.11 27.40
N SER A 24 0.92 -21.08 26.38
CA SER A 24 1.01 -20.16 25.26
C SER A 24 0.83 -18.71 25.77
N ASN A 25 1.93 -18.01 25.91
CA ASN A 25 1.96 -16.58 26.14
C ASN A 25 1.53 -15.90 24.82
N SER A 26 0.24 -15.55 24.71
CA SER A 26 -0.28 -14.72 23.63
C SER A 26 0.34 -13.33 23.80
N ASN A 27 1.41 -13.05 23.05
CA ASN A 27 1.93 -11.70 22.87
C ASN A 27 0.84 -10.84 22.27
N LYS A 28 0.17 -10.08 23.12
CA LYS A 28 -0.63 -8.93 22.78
C LYS A 28 0.32 -7.95 22.08
N MET A 29 0.30 -7.93 20.74
CA MET A 29 1.05 -6.94 19.97
C MET A 29 0.56 -5.56 20.40
N ASP A 30 1.45 -4.87 21.07
CA ASP A 30 1.24 -3.53 21.60
C ASP A 30 0.91 -2.57 20.46
N SER A 31 -0.24 -1.93 20.57
CA SER A 31 -0.74 -0.91 19.63
C SER A 31 0.11 0.38 19.64
N THR A 32 1.16 0.44 20.44
CA THR A 32 2.07 1.57 20.57
C THR A 32 3.11 1.69 19.45
N GLU A 33 3.48 0.60 18.78
CA GLU A 33 4.46 0.67 17.66
C GLU A 33 3.93 1.36 16.40
N LYS A 34 2.60 1.38 16.20
CA LYS A 34 2.00 2.05 15.04
C LYS A 34 2.01 3.59 15.13
N LYS A 35 2.19 4.14 16.33
CA LYS A 35 2.19 5.59 16.57
C LYS A 35 3.55 6.26 16.37
N SER A 36 4.66 5.50 16.42
CA SER A 36 6.01 6.04 16.26
C SER A 36 6.43 6.28 14.79
N ALA A 37 5.77 5.61 13.82
CA ALA A 37 6.07 5.79 12.40
C ALA A 37 5.38 7.03 11.77
N GLU A 38 4.31 7.56 12.38
CA GLU A 38 3.61 8.74 11.86
C GLU A 38 4.39 10.06 12.02
N ASN A 39 5.44 10.10 12.84
CA ASN A 39 6.18 11.34 13.16
C ASN A 39 7.46 11.55 12.34
N LEU A 40 7.83 10.65 11.43
CA LEU A 40 9.07 10.74 10.66
C LEU A 40 8.98 11.61 9.41
N ASN A 41 7.78 11.91 8.91
CA ASN A 41 7.58 12.72 7.71
C ASN A 41 6.81 14.02 8.03
N PRO A 42 7.51 15.12 8.36
CA PRO A 42 6.88 16.36 8.82
C PRO A 42 6.06 17.08 7.74
N VAL A 43 6.21 16.69 6.47
CA VAL A 43 5.41 17.27 5.38
C VAL A 43 4.18 16.47 5.00
N TYR A 44 3.98 15.30 5.64
CA TYR A 44 2.81 14.47 5.37
C TYR A 44 1.56 15.09 5.98
N SER A 45 0.61 15.49 5.13
CA SER A 45 -0.69 16.00 5.56
C SER A 45 -1.76 15.69 4.54
N LYS A 46 -2.87 15.11 4.99
CA LYS A 46 -4.06 14.82 4.16
C LYS A 46 -4.97 16.04 3.97
N THR A 47 -4.67 17.16 4.63
CA THR A 47 -5.50 18.37 4.61
C THR A 47 -4.78 19.64 4.15
N ASP A 48 -3.44 19.65 4.19
CA ASP A 48 -2.64 20.76 3.68
C ASP A 48 -2.41 20.57 2.18
N THR A 49 -2.76 21.57 1.37
CA THR A 49 -2.63 21.59 -0.10
C THR A 49 -1.48 22.45 -0.58
N SER A 50 -0.72 23.10 0.31
CA SER A 50 0.44 23.92 -0.04
C SER A 50 1.52 23.09 -0.73
N LYS A 51 2.22 23.69 -1.69
CA LYS A 51 3.31 23.00 -2.40
C LYS A 51 4.44 22.63 -1.42
N VAL A 52 4.96 21.43 -1.59
CA VAL A 52 6.11 20.95 -0.81
C VAL A 52 7.34 20.93 -1.71
N VAL A 53 8.33 21.71 -1.33
CA VAL A 53 9.64 21.78 -2.01
C VAL A 53 10.71 21.36 -1.01
N LYS A 54 11.46 20.31 -1.33
CA LYS A 54 12.57 19.78 -0.55
C LYS A 54 13.68 19.31 -1.47
N THR A 55 14.91 19.30 -0.96
CA THR A 55 16.04 18.68 -1.66
C THR A 55 15.92 17.15 -1.66
N GLU A 56 16.65 16.49 -2.55
CA GLU A 56 16.64 15.01 -2.59
C GLU A 56 17.23 14.40 -1.32
N GLU A 57 18.21 15.07 -0.69
CA GLU A 57 18.79 14.67 0.60
C GLU A 57 17.76 14.72 1.74
N GLU A 58 16.90 15.74 1.75
CA GLU A 58 15.81 15.86 2.72
C GLU A 58 14.78 14.76 2.51
N TRP A 59 14.34 14.51 1.25
CA TRP A 59 13.43 13.44 0.92
C TRP A 59 13.97 12.07 1.33
N LYS A 60 15.24 11.81 1.07
CA LYS A 60 15.92 10.56 1.43
C LYS A 60 15.93 10.29 2.94
N LYS A 61 15.94 11.34 3.76
CA LYS A 61 15.93 11.23 5.24
C LYS A 61 14.54 10.91 5.80
N ILE A 62 13.47 11.38 5.14
CA ILE A 62 12.10 11.31 5.69
C ILE A 62 11.22 10.25 5.04
N LEU A 63 11.59 9.73 3.86
CA LEU A 63 10.82 8.71 3.18
C LEU A 63 11.38 7.31 3.43
N PRO A 64 10.53 6.28 3.55
CA PRO A 64 10.94 4.89 3.45
C PRO A 64 11.72 4.64 2.15
N LYS A 65 12.67 3.71 2.16
CA LYS A 65 13.60 3.48 1.03
C LYS A 65 12.89 3.14 -0.28
N ASP A 66 11.85 2.31 -0.21
CA ASP A 66 11.02 1.89 -1.34
C ASP A 66 10.18 3.05 -1.90
N VAL A 67 9.57 3.84 -1.01
CA VAL A 67 8.85 5.07 -1.41
C VAL A 67 9.81 6.07 -2.05
N TYR A 68 10.99 6.29 -1.47
CA TYR A 68 12.00 7.21 -2.03
C TYR A 68 12.46 6.75 -3.41
N TYR A 69 12.74 5.44 -3.58
CA TYR A 69 13.15 4.87 -4.86
C TYR A 69 12.14 5.16 -5.98
N VAL A 70 10.84 4.94 -5.73
CA VAL A 70 9.81 5.20 -6.73
C VAL A 70 9.50 6.69 -6.85
N ALA A 71 9.21 7.36 -5.73
CA ALA A 71 8.74 8.75 -5.74
C ALA A 71 9.78 9.77 -6.22
N ARG A 72 11.08 9.53 -5.95
CA ARG A 72 12.14 10.52 -6.20
C ARG A 72 13.16 10.08 -7.24
N GLN A 73 13.46 8.79 -7.30
CA GLN A 73 14.40 8.24 -8.30
C GLN A 73 13.69 7.70 -9.55
N LYS A 74 12.34 7.86 -9.64
CA LYS A 74 11.50 7.38 -10.76
C LYS A 74 11.62 5.88 -11.02
N GLY A 75 11.82 5.11 -9.94
CA GLY A 75 11.78 3.66 -9.99
C GLY A 75 10.37 3.13 -10.26
N THR A 76 10.27 1.84 -10.51
CA THR A 76 9.00 1.14 -10.68
C THR A 76 8.98 -0.08 -9.74
N GLU A 77 7.90 -0.29 -9.01
CA GLU A 77 7.70 -1.53 -8.25
C GLU A 77 7.45 -2.71 -9.19
N ARG A 78 7.68 -3.94 -8.73
CA ARG A 78 7.37 -5.12 -9.52
C ARG A 78 5.86 -5.25 -9.74
N PRO A 79 5.41 -5.68 -10.94
CA PRO A 79 3.98 -5.92 -11.17
C PRO A 79 3.45 -6.99 -10.20
N TRP A 80 2.18 -6.89 -9.82
CA TRP A 80 1.45 -7.83 -8.94
C TRP A 80 1.96 -7.90 -7.49
N THR A 81 2.78 -6.94 -7.05
CA THR A 81 3.31 -6.90 -5.67
C THR A 81 2.66 -5.85 -4.78
N SER A 82 1.89 -4.93 -5.37
CA SER A 82 1.22 -3.88 -4.62
C SER A 82 0.10 -4.44 -3.74
N LYS A 83 0.06 -4.02 -2.47
CA LYS A 83 -1.09 -4.29 -1.60
C LYS A 83 -2.40 -3.66 -2.10
N TYR A 84 -2.30 -2.70 -3.01
CA TYR A 84 -3.45 -1.99 -3.57
C TYR A 84 -3.89 -2.52 -4.94
N GLU A 85 -3.25 -3.53 -5.49
CA GLU A 85 -3.64 -4.19 -6.75
C GLU A 85 -5.09 -4.70 -6.66
N ASN A 86 -5.34 -5.64 -5.75
CA ASN A 86 -6.64 -6.25 -5.52
C ASN A 86 -7.36 -5.68 -4.28
N PHE A 87 -7.24 -4.37 -4.06
CA PHE A 87 -7.82 -3.67 -2.92
C PHE A 87 -8.95 -2.75 -3.39
N TYR A 88 -10.18 -2.98 -2.92
CA TYR A 88 -11.39 -2.29 -3.37
C TYR A 88 -12.22 -1.68 -2.24
N GLU A 89 -11.61 -1.37 -1.10
CA GLU A 89 -12.29 -0.66 -0.02
C GLU A 89 -12.66 0.77 -0.44
N LYS A 90 -13.79 1.27 0.07
CA LYS A 90 -14.25 2.63 -0.20
C LYS A 90 -13.43 3.66 0.57
N GLY A 91 -12.87 4.62 -0.15
CA GLY A 91 -12.05 5.66 0.46
C GLY A 91 -11.26 6.46 -0.56
N THR A 92 -10.19 7.09 -0.08
CA THR A 92 -9.33 7.97 -0.87
C THR A 92 -7.89 7.47 -0.84
N TYR A 93 -7.25 7.48 -2.00
CA TYR A 93 -5.82 7.23 -2.16
C TYR A 93 -5.06 8.54 -2.11
N TYR A 94 -4.01 8.57 -1.31
CA TYR A 94 -3.17 9.72 -1.05
C TYR A 94 -1.74 9.46 -1.49
N CYS A 95 -0.98 10.51 -1.77
CA CYS A 95 0.45 10.42 -2.01
C CYS A 95 1.18 9.99 -0.73
N ALA A 96 1.88 8.85 -0.74
CA ALA A 96 2.63 8.36 0.41
C ALA A 96 3.77 9.31 0.84
N ALA A 97 4.29 10.13 -0.08
CA ALA A 97 5.33 11.09 0.24
C ALA A 97 4.83 12.35 0.95
N CYS A 98 3.59 12.82 0.70
CA CYS A 98 3.14 14.11 1.25
C CYS A 98 1.68 14.16 1.72
N GLY A 99 0.89 13.10 1.53
CA GLY A 99 -0.52 13.07 1.93
C GLY A 99 -1.49 13.78 0.98
N ASN A 100 -1.04 14.28 -0.18
CA ASN A 100 -1.95 14.89 -1.16
C ASN A 100 -3.00 13.89 -1.65
N PRO A 101 -4.30 14.20 -1.65
CA PRO A 101 -5.32 13.32 -2.22
C PRO A 101 -5.13 13.20 -3.73
N LEU A 102 -5.14 11.96 -4.24
CA LEU A 102 -4.85 11.65 -5.64
C LEU A 102 -6.05 11.07 -6.37
N PHE A 103 -6.63 9.98 -5.84
CA PHE A 103 -7.72 9.23 -6.47
C PHE A 103 -8.78 8.81 -5.45
N LYS A 104 -10.00 8.60 -5.91
CA LYS A 104 -11.06 7.95 -5.15
C LYS A 104 -11.15 6.48 -5.52
N SER A 105 -11.58 5.64 -4.59
CA SER A 105 -11.81 4.21 -4.81
C SER A 105 -12.79 3.93 -5.96
N GLU A 106 -13.77 4.80 -6.17
CA GLU A 106 -14.78 4.68 -7.21
C GLU A 106 -14.21 4.80 -8.62
N THR A 107 -13.02 5.40 -8.75
CA THR A 107 -12.34 5.50 -10.06
C THR A 107 -11.35 4.38 -10.31
N LYS A 108 -11.16 3.47 -9.32
CA LYS A 108 -10.26 2.31 -9.45
C LYS A 108 -10.93 1.21 -10.27
N PHE A 109 -10.16 0.57 -11.13
CA PHE A 109 -10.61 -0.58 -11.92
C PHE A 109 -9.47 -1.59 -12.10
N ASP A 110 -9.84 -2.83 -12.43
CA ASP A 110 -8.89 -3.87 -12.80
C ASP A 110 -8.51 -3.72 -14.29
N SER A 111 -7.27 -3.35 -14.53
CA SER A 111 -6.71 -3.19 -15.88
C SER A 111 -5.92 -4.42 -16.35
N GLY A 112 -5.67 -5.40 -15.47
CA GLY A 112 -4.83 -6.55 -15.75
C GLY A 112 -3.33 -6.22 -15.96
N CYS A 113 -2.89 -4.99 -15.67
CA CYS A 113 -1.49 -4.59 -15.94
C CYS A 113 -0.52 -4.90 -14.77
N GLY A 114 -1.03 -5.29 -13.61
CA GLY A 114 -0.24 -5.62 -12.43
C GLY A 114 0.07 -4.46 -11.49
N TRP A 115 -0.55 -3.30 -11.72
CA TRP A 115 -0.47 -2.11 -10.87
C TRP A 115 -1.85 -1.52 -10.63
N PRO A 116 -2.09 -0.86 -9.47
CA PRO A 116 -3.31 -0.11 -9.21
C PRO A 116 -3.63 0.85 -10.35
N SER A 117 -4.84 0.74 -10.90
CA SER A 117 -5.28 1.53 -12.05
C SER A 117 -6.53 2.33 -11.75
N PHE A 118 -6.55 3.59 -12.21
CA PHE A 118 -7.65 4.53 -12.01
C PHE A 118 -7.98 5.21 -13.34
N TYR A 119 -9.26 5.56 -13.56
CA TYR A 119 -9.64 6.26 -14.79
C TYR A 119 -9.72 7.77 -14.63
N GLU A 120 -9.69 8.32 -13.41
CA GLU A 120 -9.79 9.75 -13.15
C GLU A 120 -9.11 10.14 -11.82
N PRO A 121 -8.33 11.26 -11.77
CA PRO A 121 -7.83 11.82 -10.53
C PRO A 121 -8.93 12.54 -9.74
N ILE A 122 -8.76 12.71 -8.44
CA ILE A 122 -9.75 13.36 -7.56
C ILE A 122 -10.00 14.83 -7.90
N SER A 123 -9.03 15.50 -8.51
CA SER A 123 -9.15 16.87 -9.05
C SER A 123 -8.04 17.16 -10.06
N LYS A 124 -8.24 18.20 -10.90
CA LYS A 124 -7.26 18.63 -11.90
C LYS A 124 -5.89 18.99 -11.31
N GLY A 125 -5.82 19.50 -10.08
CA GLY A 125 -4.59 19.87 -9.40
C GLY A 125 -3.89 18.73 -8.66
N SER A 126 -4.53 17.57 -8.54
CA SER A 126 -3.96 16.43 -7.82
C SER A 126 -2.77 15.81 -8.53
N ILE A 127 -2.75 15.88 -9.87
CA ILE A 127 -1.74 15.26 -10.74
C ILE A 127 -1.13 16.32 -11.64
N ILE A 128 0.19 16.22 -11.87
CA ILE A 128 0.96 16.95 -12.89
C ILE A 128 1.35 15.93 -13.96
N TYR A 129 1.29 16.34 -15.22
CA TYR A 129 1.63 15.55 -16.38
C TYR A 129 2.96 16.05 -16.96
N THR A 130 3.88 15.14 -17.22
CA THR A 130 5.22 15.47 -17.77
C THR A 130 5.57 14.47 -18.88
N PRO A 131 6.04 14.92 -20.06
CA PRO A 131 6.54 14.00 -21.07
C PRO A 131 7.69 13.13 -20.53
N ASP A 132 7.64 11.83 -20.81
CA ASP A 132 8.68 10.86 -20.48
C ASP A 132 9.12 10.11 -21.74
N ASN A 133 10.32 10.42 -22.19
CA ASN A 133 10.96 9.79 -23.38
C ASN A 133 12.07 8.82 -23.00
N THR A 134 12.10 8.35 -21.76
CA THR A 134 13.11 7.39 -21.30
C THR A 134 12.84 5.97 -21.78
N HIS A 135 13.86 5.12 -21.73
CA HIS A 135 13.79 3.70 -22.13
C HIS A 135 13.29 3.44 -23.56
N GLY A 136 13.49 4.39 -24.47
CA GLY A 136 13.04 4.27 -25.87
C GLY A 136 11.53 4.30 -26.07
N MET A 137 10.76 4.75 -25.07
CA MET A 137 9.31 4.88 -25.10
C MET A 137 8.90 6.35 -25.00
N THR A 138 7.77 6.71 -25.63
CA THR A 138 7.12 8.01 -25.43
C THR A 138 5.88 7.81 -24.59
N ARG A 139 5.87 8.35 -23.39
CA ARG A 139 4.80 8.21 -22.40
C ARG A 139 4.51 9.54 -21.72
N THR A 140 3.39 9.61 -21.00
CA THR A 140 3.10 10.73 -20.10
C THR A 140 3.25 10.28 -18.66
N GLU A 141 4.28 10.80 -17.98
CA GLU A 141 4.50 10.60 -16.55
C GLU A 141 3.43 11.34 -15.75
N THR A 142 2.94 10.70 -14.69
CA THR A 142 2.05 11.30 -13.69
C THR A 142 2.82 11.55 -12.40
N GLN A 143 2.79 12.79 -11.91
CA GLN A 143 3.43 13.22 -10.69
C GLN A 143 2.41 13.79 -9.71
N CYS A 144 2.71 13.70 -8.42
CA CYS A 144 1.90 14.33 -7.38
C CYS A 144 1.85 15.85 -7.55
N GLY A 145 0.66 16.42 -7.60
CA GLY A 145 0.44 17.86 -7.76
C GLY A 145 1.04 18.71 -6.64
N ARG A 146 1.23 18.15 -5.43
CA ARG A 146 1.75 18.86 -4.27
C ARG A 146 3.28 18.80 -4.15
N CYS A 147 3.90 17.62 -4.28
CA CYS A 147 5.32 17.41 -4.00
C CYS A 147 6.14 16.92 -5.20
N LYS A 148 5.52 16.77 -6.36
CA LYS A 148 6.14 16.25 -7.60
C LYS A 148 6.73 14.84 -7.48
N ALA A 149 6.26 14.03 -6.51
CA ALA A 149 6.62 12.62 -6.46
C ALA A 149 6.19 11.92 -7.74
N HIS A 150 7.07 11.11 -8.34
CA HIS A 150 6.71 10.21 -9.42
C HIS A 150 5.65 9.20 -8.92
N LEU A 151 4.56 9.05 -9.66
CA LEU A 151 3.49 8.13 -9.32
C LEU A 151 3.41 6.94 -10.29
N GLY A 152 3.60 7.19 -11.56
CA GLY A 152 3.45 6.25 -12.66
C GLY A 152 3.22 6.97 -13.97
N HIS A 153 2.37 6.40 -14.83
CA HIS A 153 2.08 6.94 -16.15
C HIS A 153 0.57 6.91 -16.43
N VAL A 154 0.15 7.74 -17.37
CA VAL A 154 -1.22 7.73 -17.92
C VAL A 154 -1.20 7.26 -19.37
N PHE A 155 -2.21 6.47 -19.73
CA PHE A 155 -2.43 5.89 -21.05
C PHE A 155 -3.86 6.17 -21.53
N GLU A 156 -4.10 6.10 -22.86
CA GLU A 156 -5.40 6.35 -23.48
C GLU A 156 -6.18 5.05 -23.78
N ASP A 157 -5.98 4.04 -22.95
CA ASP A 157 -6.58 2.71 -23.05
C ASP A 157 -7.47 2.35 -21.85
N GLY A 158 -7.97 3.35 -21.16
CA GLY A 158 -8.85 3.21 -20.00
C GLY A 158 -10.33 3.09 -20.34
N PRO A 159 -11.17 2.81 -19.32
CA PRO A 159 -12.61 2.70 -19.49
C PRO A 159 -13.29 4.08 -19.63
N PRO A 160 -14.56 4.13 -20.11
CA PRO A 160 -15.39 5.30 -19.94
C PRO A 160 -15.51 5.71 -18.46
N PRO A 161 -15.73 7.00 -18.15
CA PRO A 161 -16.05 8.09 -19.08
C PRO A 161 -14.84 8.81 -19.69
N THR A 162 -13.63 8.59 -19.17
CA THR A 162 -12.44 9.37 -19.57
C THR A 162 -11.64 8.75 -20.71
N GLY A 163 -11.69 7.42 -20.86
CA GLY A 163 -10.79 6.69 -21.75
C GLY A 163 -9.36 6.62 -21.24
N LEU A 164 -9.07 7.13 -20.04
CA LEU A 164 -7.74 7.19 -19.48
C LEU A 164 -7.50 6.06 -18.47
N ARG A 165 -6.27 5.56 -18.44
CA ARG A 165 -5.76 4.63 -17.43
C ARG A 165 -4.54 5.23 -16.76
N PHE A 166 -4.70 5.62 -15.52
CA PHE A 166 -3.61 6.00 -14.61
C PHE A 166 -3.03 4.74 -13.98
N CYS A 167 -1.89 4.27 -14.47
CA CYS A 167 -1.17 3.11 -13.96
C CYS A 167 -0.19 3.59 -12.89
N ILE A 168 -0.47 3.30 -11.61
CA ILE A 168 0.19 3.93 -10.47
C ILE A 168 0.94 2.90 -9.64
N ASN A 169 2.18 3.19 -9.26
CA ASN A 169 2.92 2.37 -8.31
C ASN A 169 2.23 2.40 -6.94
N GLY A 170 1.84 1.24 -6.41
CA GLY A 170 1.13 1.19 -5.14
C GLY A 170 1.98 1.56 -3.93
N VAL A 171 3.30 1.40 -4.01
CA VAL A 171 4.24 1.79 -2.94
C VAL A 171 4.21 3.30 -2.66
N VAL A 172 3.86 4.13 -3.65
CA VAL A 172 3.72 5.59 -3.48
C VAL A 172 2.30 6.03 -3.13
N LEU A 173 1.41 5.06 -2.87
CA LEU A 173 0.05 5.30 -2.40
C LEU A 173 -0.08 5.02 -0.91
N ASP A 174 -0.86 5.86 -0.24
CA ASP A 174 -1.47 5.63 1.06
C ASP A 174 -3.00 5.64 0.89
N PHE A 175 -3.74 5.06 1.83
CA PHE A 175 -5.18 4.96 1.76
C PHE A 175 -5.81 5.35 3.08
N ALA A 176 -6.96 6.02 3.02
CA ALA A 176 -7.84 6.19 4.16
C ALA A 176 -9.29 5.88 3.77
N THR A 177 -9.97 5.16 4.63
CA THR A 177 -11.41 4.92 4.49
C THR A 177 -12.19 6.23 4.61
N ALA A 178 -13.42 6.25 4.09
CA ALA A 178 -14.30 7.40 4.22
C ALA A 178 -14.54 7.77 5.70
N GLN A 179 -14.68 6.77 6.56
CA GLN A 179 -14.86 6.95 8.01
C GLN A 179 -13.65 7.56 8.71
N GLU A 180 -12.43 7.16 8.34
CA GLU A 180 -11.19 7.75 8.89
C GLU A 180 -11.00 9.20 8.45
N ALA A 181 -11.37 9.53 7.21
CA ALA A 181 -11.33 10.89 6.69
C ALA A 181 -12.32 11.79 7.44
N GLU A 182 -13.53 11.30 7.74
CA GLU A 182 -14.56 12.02 8.46
C GLU A 182 -14.20 12.25 9.95
N LYS A 183 -13.68 11.23 10.66
CA LYS A 183 -13.18 11.37 12.03
C LYS A 183 -12.15 12.48 12.16
N LYS A 184 -11.15 12.51 11.29
CA LYS A 184 -10.10 13.57 11.31
C LYS A 184 -10.64 14.97 11.01
N TYR A 185 -11.76 15.07 10.30
CA TYR A 185 -12.42 16.36 10.05
C TYR A 185 -13.16 16.87 11.30
N ILE A 186 -13.79 15.99 12.07
CA ILE A 186 -14.50 16.31 13.30
C ILE A 186 -13.52 16.72 14.41
N GLU A 187 -12.45 15.91 14.62
CA GLU A 187 -11.41 16.19 15.64
C GLU A 187 -10.64 17.51 15.41
N LYS A 188 -10.70 18.10 14.22
CA LYS A 188 -10.06 19.38 13.91
C LYS A 188 -10.97 20.58 14.15
N LYS A 189 -12.27 20.36 14.43
CA LYS A 189 -13.25 21.42 14.69
C LYS A 189 -13.43 21.75 16.18
N ASP A 190 -12.95 20.89 17.05
CA ASP A 190 -12.87 21.05 18.50
C ASP A 190 -11.48 21.58 18.90
#